data_d28fa44bdfb514e3519cd8dcd0ffafa4
#
_entry.id   d28fa44bdfb514e3519cd8dcd0ffafa4
#
_cell.length_a   1.000
_cell.length_b   1.000
_cell.length_c   1.000
_cell.angle_alpha   90.00
_cell.angle_beta   90.00
_cell.angle_gamma   90.00
#
_symmetry.space_group_name_H-M   'P 1'
#
loop_
_entity.id
_entity.type
_entity.pdbx_description
1 polymer ?
#
loop_
_entity_poly.entity_id
_entity_poly.type
_entity_poly.pdbx_seq_one_letter_code
_entity_poly.pdbx_strand_id
1 'polypeptide(L)'
;MKKLFATLLTLIFLANTCFAASNLDTSVDSEIRKNYQVDKNSLPPLPQIFYSEPQNTTVNYEDSIQTFEPIKTTKSKAKKSTSEKIVLKSGTKLKLKSRSTITDRTGVGTVVSFRLLYPVTTTYFTIPSETLFYGKVIETHPPQITGNGGLIIINLTSARINGKRYKLNARVTNANSKKIFFNNIKGKRKYLRSLPKTITWGRSYKNKMYRATARLSKETATLILCPFSFLFGTVGYAANLLLSPVLALKYKGERITLKTGTDFTFKLSEDLVIE
;
A
#
# COMPACT_ATOMS: atom_id res chain seq x y z
N MET A 1 -1.70 -3.35 -59.33
CA MET A 1 -1.01 -3.65 -58.05
C MET A 1 -1.49 -2.77 -56.89
N LYS A 2 -1.58 -1.43 -56.98
CA LYS A 2 -2.03 -0.55 -55.88
C LYS A 2 -3.45 -0.86 -55.35
N LYS A 3 -4.41 -1.23 -56.22
CA LYS A 3 -5.80 -1.56 -55.83
C LYS A 3 -5.86 -2.91 -55.06
N LEU A 4 -5.04 -3.88 -55.43
CA LEU A 4 -4.99 -5.20 -54.77
C LEU A 4 -4.38 -5.11 -53.38
N PHE A 5 -3.43 -4.20 -53.21
CA PHE A 5 -2.79 -3.95 -51.91
C PHE A 5 -3.73 -3.24 -50.93
N ALA A 6 -4.50 -2.27 -51.41
CA ALA A 6 -5.51 -1.57 -50.63
C ALA A 6 -6.63 -2.53 -50.13
N THR A 7 -7.09 -3.43 -51.01
CA THR A 7 -8.11 -4.44 -50.64
C THR A 7 -7.57 -5.49 -49.65
N LEU A 8 -6.32 -5.87 -49.78
CA LEU A 8 -5.70 -6.82 -48.80
C LEU A 8 -5.54 -6.14 -47.42
N LEU A 9 -5.17 -4.86 -47.40
CA LEU A 9 -5.01 -4.11 -46.15
C LEU A 9 -6.35 -3.92 -45.42
N THR A 10 -7.40 -3.61 -46.18
CA THR A 10 -8.77 -3.46 -45.64
C THR A 10 -9.31 -4.81 -45.15
N LEU A 11 -9.00 -5.92 -45.82
CA LEU A 11 -9.42 -7.26 -45.36
C LEU A 11 -8.75 -7.67 -44.08
N ILE A 12 -7.46 -7.36 -43.92
CA ILE A 12 -6.71 -7.61 -42.67
C ILE A 12 -7.24 -6.76 -41.51
N PHE A 13 -7.64 -5.49 -41.81
CA PHE A 13 -8.21 -4.63 -40.79
C PHE A 13 -9.62 -5.08 -40.36
N LEU A 14 -10.46 -5.49 -41.28
CA LEU A 14 -11.79 -6.05 -41.02
C LEU A 14 -11.71 -7.39 -40.22
N ALA A 15 -10.77 -8.27 -40.55
CA ALA A 15 -10.59 -9.51 -39.83
C ALA A 15 -10.20 -9.28 -38.37
N ASN A 16 -9.37 -8.27 -38.09
CA ASN A 16 -8.97 -7.95 -36.72
C ASN A 16 -10.09 -7.28 -35.92
N THR A 17 -10.94 -6.50 -36.53
CA THR A 17 -12.11 -5.87 -35.86
C THR A 17 -13.22 -6.88 -35.55
N CYS A 18 -13.45 -7.86 -36.40
CA CYS A 18 -14.38 -8.97 -36.12
C CYS A 18 -13.90 -9.87 -34.97
N PHE A 19 -12.59 -10.14 -34.84
CA PHE A 19 -12.06 -10.96 -33.74
C PHE A 19 -12.13 -10.24 -32.38
N ALA A 20 -12.03 -8.91 -32.36
CA ALA A 20 -12.15 -8.14 -31.12
C ALA A 20 -13.59 -8.03 -30.62
N ALA A 21 -14.58 -8.07 -31.51
CA ALA A 21 -16.00 -7.95 -31.15
C ALA A 21 -16.64 -9.26 -30.67
N SER A 22 -16.08 -10.41 -31.03
CA SER A 22 -16.68 -11.72 -30.73
C SER A 22 -16.34 -12.27 -29.32
N ASN A 23 -15.43 -11.63 -28.58
CA ASN A 23 -14.99 -12.08 -27.26
C ASN A 23 -15.41 -11.17 -26.09
N LEU A 24 -16.31 -10.21 -26.31
CA LEU A 24 -16.95 -9.51 -25.20
C LEU A 24 -18.10 -10.38 -24.70
N ASP A 25 -17.81 -11.20 -23.72
CA ASP A 25 -18.81 -11.96 -23.00
C ASP A 25 -19.63 -11.02 -22.12
N THR A 26 -20.78 -10.57 -22.66
CA THR A 26 -21.73 -9.70 -21.95
C THR A 26 -22.61 -10.48 -20.97
N SER A 27 -22.43 -11.79 -20.85
CA SER A 27 -23.20 -12.64 -19.91
C SER A 27 -22.89 -12.29 -18.47
N VAL A 28 -21.63 -11.94 -18.16
CA VAL A 28 -21.16 -11.53 -16.83
C VAL A 28 -21.82 -10.24 -16.37
N ASP A 29 -22.05 -9.27 -17.26
CA ASP A 29 -22.71 -8.00 -16.92
C ASP A 29 -24.20 -8.19 -16.58
N SER A 30 -24.88 -9.13 -17.24
CA SER A 30 -26.28 -9.46 -16.95
C SER A 30 -26.41 -10.21 -15.61
N GLU A 31 -25.47 -11.07 -15.28
CA GLU A 31 -25.42 -11.83 -14.03
C GLU A 31 -25.07 -10.94 -12.84
N ILE A 32 -24.14 -10.00 -13.01
CA ILE A 32 -23.82 -8.97 -12.02
C ILE A 32 -25.04 -8.09 -11.75
N ARG A 33 -25.73 -7.60 -12.79
CA ARG A 33 -26.95 -6.78 -12.61
C ARG A 33 -28.06 -7.53 -11.91
N LYS A 34 -28.22 -8.83 -12.17
CA LYS A 34 -29.23 -9.67 -11.53
C LYS A 34 -28.93 -9.91 -10.04
N ASN A 35 -27.66 -10.09 -9.70
CA ASN A 35 -27.21 -10.32 -8.32
C ASN A 35 -27.10 -9.03 -7.49
N TYR A 36 -27.01 -7.85 -8.12
CA TYR A 36 -26.97 -6.54 -7.45
C TYR A 36 -28.27 -5.75 -7.47
N GLN A 37 -29.38 -6.34 -7.90
CA GLN A 37 -30.70 -5.80 -7.58
C GLN A 37 -30.98 -6.06 -6.10
N VAL A 38 -30.29 -5.29 -5.26
CA VAL A 38 -30.58 -5.22 -3.83
C VAL A 38 -32.00 -4.68 -3.69
N ASP A 39 -32.92 -5.52 -3.25
CA ASP A 39 -34.27 -5.13 -2.92
C ASP A 39 -34.17 -4.04 -1.84
N LYS A 40 -34.55 -2.80 -2.18
CA LYS A 40 -34.47 -1.64 -1.27
C LYS A 40 -35.22 -1.86 0.04
N ASN A 41 -36.13 -2.85 0.07
CA ASN A 41 -36.90 -3.21 1.23
C ASN A 41 -36.20 -4.23 2.15
N SER A 42 -35.06 -4.79 1.74
CA SER A 42 -34.30 -5.77 2.54
C SER A 42 -33.11 -5.17 3.31
N LEU A 43 -32.90 -3.86 3.21
CA LEU A 43 -31.88 -3.19 4.00
C LEU A 43 -32.32 -3.16 5.48
N PRO A 44 -31.47 -3.61 6.41
CA PRO A 44 -31.76 -3.50 7.83
C PRO A 44 -31.96 -2.01 8.18
N PRO A 45 -32.93 -1.68 9.07
CA PRO A 45 -33.19 -0.30 9.46
C PRO A 45 -31.88 0.30 10.01
N LEU A 46 -31.57 1.52 9.56
CA LEU A 46 -30.42 2.28 10.06
C LEU A 46 -30.52 2.39 11.59
N PRO A 47 -29.43 2.16 12.33
CA PRO A 47 -29.45 2.34 13.77
C PRO A 47 -29.85 3.78 14.09
N GLN A 48 -30.95 3.93 14.85
CA GLN A 48 -31.40 5.22 15.34
C GLN A 48 -30.35 5.74 16.33
N ILE A 49 -29.65 6.79 15.95
CA ILE A 49 -28.75 7.52 16.86
C ILE A 49 -29.66 8.40 17.73
N PHE A 50 -29.94 7.95 18.95
CA PHE A 50 -30.60 8.79 19.96
C PHE A 50 -29.60 9.90 20.35
N TYR A 51 -29.80 11.09 19.84
CA TYR A 51 -29.22 12.29 20.42
C TYR A 51 -29.97 12.56 21.73
N SER A 52 -29.36 12.22 22.86
CA SER A 52 -29.82 12.74 24.15
C SER A 52 -29.45 14.22 24.15
N GLU A 53 -30.47 15.09 24.15
CA GLU A 53 -30.30 16.51 24.41
C GLU A 53 -29.61 16.71 25.76
N PRO A 54 -28.62 17.64 25.84
CA PRO A 54 -28.03 17.98 27.12
C PRO A 54 -29.10 18.62 28.02
N GLN A 55 -29.49 17.91 29.07
CA GLN A 55 -30.32 18.48 30.12
C GLN A 55 -29.54 19.62 30.79
N ASN A 56 -30.03 20.85 30.63
CA ASN A 56 -29.61 22.00 31.38
C ASN A 56 -30.00 21.80 32.85
N THR A 57 -29.08 21.29 33.65
CA THR A 57 -29.23 21.31 35.10
C THR A 57 -28.74 22.65 35.61
N THR A 58 -29.67 23.56 35.83
CA THR A 58 -29.43 24.78 36.61
C THR A 58 -29.12 24.38 38.03
N VAL A 59 -27.86 24.50 38.41
CA VAL A 59 -27.43 24.38 39.82
C VAL A 59 -27.70 25.69 40.52
N ASN A 60 -28.74 25.72 41.38
CA ASN A 60 -29.00 26.78 42.32
C ASN A 60 -27.90 26.76 43.40
N TYR A 61 -27.15 27.85 43.49
CA TYR A 61 -26.33 28.17 44.65
C TYR A 61 -27.24 28.82 45.73
N GLU A 62 -27.60 28.06 46.76
CA GLU A 62 -28.05 28.65 48.02
C GLU A 62 -27.09 28.29 49.13
N ASP A 63 -26.72 29.37 49.83
CA ASP A 63 -25.94 29.47 51.03
C ASP A 63 -26.18 28.37 52.07
N SER A 64 -25.12 27.83 52.66
CA SER A 64 -25.12 27.47 54.06
C SER A 64 -23.75 27.55 54.65
N ILE A 65 -23.54 28.66 55.35
CA ILE A 65 -22.51 28.87 56.37
C ILE A 65 -22.77 27.90 57.51
N GLN A 66 -21.85 27.02 57.85
CA GLN A 66 -21.82 26.34 59.14
C GLN A 66 -20.39 26.21 59.67
N THR A 67 -20.12 27.07 60.62
CA THR A 67 -19.55 26.93 61.96
C THR A 67 -18.43 25.86 62.14
N PHE A 68 -17.29 26.39 62.53
CA PHE A 68 -16.10 25.64 63.01
C PHE A 68 -16.36 24.98 64.37
N GLU A 69 -16.02 23.69 64.51
CA GLU A 69 -15.69 23.05 65.77
C GLU A 69 -14.49 22.09 65.68
N PRO A 70 -13.86 21.70 66.79
CA PRO A 70 -12.41 21.59 66.79
C PRO A 70 -11.88 20.18 66.57
N ILE A 71 -10.60 20.14 66.17
CA ILE A 71 -9.68 19.11 65.91
C ILE A 71 -9.76 17.90 66.88
N LYS A 72 -10.10 16.72 66.38
CA LYS A 72 -9.76 15.45 66.98
C LYS A 72 -8.73 14.69 66.10
N THR A 73 -7.59 14.54 66.70
CA THR A 73 -6.45 13.72 66.23
C THR A 73 -6.91 12.33 65.84
N THR A 74 -6.81 11.98 64.57
CA THR A 74 -7.05 10.62 64.11
C THR A 74 -5.88 10.17 63.20
N LYS A 75 -5.15 9.21 63.76
CA LYS A 75 -4.25 8.23 63.15
C LYS A 75 -3.99 8.36 61.62
N SER A 76 -2.73 8.60 61.28
CA SER A 76 -2.21 8.53 59.92
C SER A 76 -2.57 7.19 59.26
N LYS A 77 -3.58 7.22 58.40
CA LYS A 77 -3.75 6.18 57.41
C LYS A 77 -2.62 6.34 56.38
N ALA A 78 -1.82 5.29 56.24
CA ALA A 78 -0.79 5.18 55.23
C ALA A 78 -1.35 5.65 53.89
N LYS A 79 -0.76 6.70 53.34
CA LYS A 79 -1.07 7.27 52.03
C LYS A 79 -0.76 6.16 51.02
N LYS A 80 -1.81 5.47 50.55
CA LYS A 80 -1.70 4.55 49.43
C LYS A 80 -1.11 5.37 48.29
N SER A 81 0.15 5.12 47.93
CA SER A 81 0.83 5.80 46.84
C SER A 81 0.00 5.52 45.58
N THR A 82 -0.76 6.51 45.18
CA THR A 82 -1.40 6.51 43.87
C THR A 82 -0.27 6.55 42.86
N SER A 83 0.10 5.40 42.30
CA SER A 83 1.04 5.34 41.20
C SER A 83 0.49 6.24 40.09
N GLU A 84 1.14 7.39 39.89
CA GLU A 84 0.76 8.30 38.81
C GLU A 84 0.88 7.53 37.50
N LYS A 85 -0.24 7.30 36.87
CA LYS A 85 -0.30 6.65 35.56
C LYS A 85 0.35 7.60 34.55
N ILE A 86 1.45 7.17 34.01
CA ILE A 86 2.18 7.93 32.98
C ILE A 86 1.51 7.62 31.63
N VAL A 87 1.01 8.64 30.98
CA VAL A 87 0.29 8.51 29.70
C VAL A 87 1.11 9.13 28.59
N LEU A 88 1.49 8.32 27.60
CA LEU A 88 2.02 8.80 26.33
C LEU A 88 0.86 9.00 25.35
N LYS A 89 0.56 10.23 24.99
CA LYS A 89 -0.61 10.60 24.18
C LYS A 89 -0.59 10.01 22.78
N SER A 90 -1.76 9.68 22.27
CA SER A 90 -1.97 9.32 20.86
C SER A 90 -1.40 10.41 19.95
N GLY A 91 -0.97 10.02 18.75
CA GLY A 91 -0.29 10.95 17.85
C GLY A 91 1.22 11.08 18.04
N THR A 92 1.78 10.64 19.17
CA THR A 92 3.23 10.64 19.43
C THR A 92 3.96 9.84 18.37
N LYS A 93 5.05 10.40 17.85
CA LYS A 93 5.89 9.76 16.83
C LYS A 93 7.06 9.04 17.50
N LEU A 94 7.19 7.76 17.22
CA LEU A 94 8.27 6.91 17.68
C LEU A 94 9.21 6.62 16.50
N LYS A 95 10.49 6.99 16.61
CA LYS A 95 11.51 6.64 15.62
C LYS A 95 12.19 5.36 16.05
N LEU A 96 12.01 4.31 15.25
CA LEU A 96 12.43 2.95 15.54
C LEU A 96 13.32 2.41 14.43
N LYS A 97 14.24 1.49 14.78
CA LYS A 97 15.02 0.69 13.82
C LYS A 97 14.58 -0.76 13.83
N SER A 98 14.46 -1.39 12.66
CA SER A 98 14.17 -2.81 12.59
C SER A 98 15.37 -3.64 13.07
N ARG A 99 15.11 -4.70 13.84
CA ARG A 99 16.13 -5.68 14.27
C ARG A 99 16.21 -6.89 13.35
N SER A 100 15.24 -7.07 12.48
CA SER A 100 15.18 -8.17 11.51
C SER A 100 14.88 -7.65 10.10
N THR A 101 15.24 -8.42 9.11
CA THR A 101 14.87 -8.15 7.72
C THR A 101 13.39 -8.49 7.52
N ILE A 102 12.65 -7.57 6.91
CA ILE A 102 11.23 -7.71 6.62
C ILE A 102 11.05 -7.71 5.11
N THR A 103 10.35 -8.69 4.58
CA THR A 103 10.11 -8.85 3.14
C THR A 103 8.63 -9.02 2.85
N ASP A 104 8.24 -8.83 1.61
CA ASP A 104 6.90 -9.13 1.10
C ASP A 104 6.52 -10.63 1.14
N ARG A 105 7.45 -11.49 1.60
CA ARG A 105 7.24 -12.92 1.87
C ARG A 105 7.12 -13.23 3.36
N THR A 106 7.32 -12.24 4.22
CA THR A 106 7.13 -12.42 5.66
C THR A 106 5.67 -12.75 5.92
N GLY A 107 5.40 -13.88 6.55
CA GLY A 107 4.05 -14.37 6.76
C GLY A 107 3.19 -13.39 7.58
N VAL A 108 1.90 -13.34 7.28
CA VAL A 108 0.93 -12.61 8.09
C VAL A 108 0.94 -13.19 9.50
N GLY A 109 0.85 -12.31 10.51
CA GLY A 109 0.95 -12.71 11.92
C GLY A 109 2.37 -12.78 12.48
N THR A 110 3.41 -12.74 11.65
CA THR A 110 4.82 -12.74 12.11
C THR A 110 5.09 -11.52 12.99
N VAL A 111 5.75 -11.79 14.13
CA VAL A 111 6.18 -10.73 15.04
C VAL A 111 7.53 -10.20 14.61
N VAL A 112 7.62 -8.90 14.46
CA VAL A 112 8.84 -8.17 14.08
C VAL A 112 9.26 -7.30 15.25
N SER A 113 10.56 -7.31 15.57
CA SER A 113 11.12 -6.51 16.66
C SER A 113 11.79 -5.25 16.13
N PHE A 114 11.59 -4.16 16.87
CA PHE A 114 12.19 -2.86 16.63
C PHE A 114 12.86 -2.36 17.90
N ARG A 115 13.83 -1.48 17.75
CA ARG A 115 14.46 -0.75 18.85
C ARG A 115 14.23 0.74 18.72
N LEU A 116 14.03 1.41 19.82
CA LEU A 116 13.87 2.86 19.88
C LEU A 116 15.21 3.54 19.55
N LEU A 117 15.19 4.48 18.61
CA LEU A 117 16.41 5.16 18.17
C LEU A 117 16.79 6.31 19.10
N TYR A 118 15.82 7.09 19.55
CA TYR A 118 16.00 8.24 20.42
C TYR A 118 15.10 8.11 21.64
N PRO A 119 15.53 8.54 22.82
CA PRO A 119 14.69 8.51 24.01
C PRO A 119 13.44 9.37 23.78
N VAL A 120 12.31 8.94 24.32
CA VAL A 120 11.06 9.70 24.29
C VAL A 120 10.78 10.20 25.70
N THR A 121 10.97 11.51 25.91
CA THR A 121 10.77 12.16 27.19
C THR A 121 9.35 12.75 27.25
N THR A 122 8.66 12.46 28.33
CA THR A 122 7.41 13.10 28.73
C THR A 122 7.69 13.94 29.99
N THR A 123 6.73 14.68 30.47
CA THR A 123 6.89 15.53 31.69
C THR A 123 7.35 14.71 32.91
N TYR A 124 6.96 13.44 33.03
CA TYR A 124 7.18 12.63 34.22
C TYR A 124 8.02 11.38 34.00
N PHE A 125 8.31 11.04 32.72
CA PHE A 125 8.97 9.79 32.42
C PHE A 125 9.72 9.87 31.09
N THR A 126 10.84 9.14 31.01
CA THR A 126 11.63 8.99 29.79
C THR A 126 11.70 7.52 29.40
N ILE A 127 11.24 7.22 28.18
CA ILE A 127 11.48 5.90 27.59
C ILE A 127 12.90 5.92 27.04
N PRO A 128 13.80 5.06 27.54
CA PRO A 128 15.19 5.06 27.11
C PRO A 128 15.33 4.62 25.64
N SER A 129 16.40 5.08 25.00
CA SER A 129 16.83 4.53 23.72
C SER A 129 17.04 3.02 23.84
N GLU A 130 17.05 2.30 22.71
CA GLU A 130 17.18 0.84 22.63
C GLU A 130 16.01 0.04 23.24
N THR A 131 14.97 0.70 23.79
CA THR A 131 13.73 0.05 24.22
C THR A 131 13.14 -0.80 23.09
N LEU A 132 12.73 -2.02 23.41
CA LEU A 132 12.21 -2.98 22.43
C LEU A 132 10.73 -2.78 22.21
N PHE A 133 10.37 -2.63 20.94
CA PHE A 133 9.00 -2.61 20.45
C PHE A 133 8.74 -3.81 19.57
N TYR A 134 7.55 -4.36 19.66
CA TYR A 134 7.13 -5.51 18.87
C TYR A 134 5.95 -5.12 17.99
N GLY A 135 6.08 -5.40 16.70
CA GLY A 135 5.03 -5.22 15.71
C GLY A 135 4.58 -6.56 15.16
N LYS A 136 3.34 -6.60 14.68
CA LYS A 136 2.79 -7.75 13.97
C LYS A 136 2.56 -7.36 12.52
N VAL A 137 2.96 -8.25 11.62
CA VAL A 137 2.63 -8.11 10.19
C VAL A 137 1.14 -8.44 10.03
N ILE A 138 0.37 -7.47 9.56
CA ILE A 138 -1.08 -7.61 9.39
C ILE A 138 -1.41 -8.17 8.01
N GLU A 139 -0.69 -7.70 7.00
CA GLU A 139 -0.95 -8.05 5.61
C GLU A 139 0.32 -8.01 4.79
N THR A 140 0.47 -8.96 3.88
CA THR A 140 1.56 -8.96 2.91
C THR A 140 1.06 -9.46 1.57
N HIS A 141 1.51 -8.81 0.49
CA HIS A 141 1.28 -9.26 -0.86
C HIS A 141 2.58 -9.21 -1.66
N PRO A 142 2.91 -10.28 -2.38
CA PRO A 142 4.04 -10.26 -3.31
C PRO A 142 3.74 -9.34 -4.50
N PRO A 143 4.76 -8.91 -5.26
CA PRO A 143 4.56 -8.13 -6.47
C PRO A 143 3.68 -8.85 -7.48
N GLN A 144 2.67 -8.15 -7.95
CA GLN A 144 1.72 -8.68 -8.94
C GLN A 144 2.19 -8.42 -10.37
N ILE A 145 1.65 -9.18 -11.32
CA ILE A 145 1.89 -9.06 -12.76
C ILE A 145 1.35 -7.68 -13.12
N THR A 146 0.61 -6.99 -13.04
CA THR A 146 0.19 -5.63 -13.40
C THR A 146 1.21 -4.52 -13.11
N GLY A 147 2.44 -4.87 -12.81
CA GLY A 147 3.51 -3.91 -12.46
C GLY A 147 3.39 -3.33 -11.05
N ASN A 148 2.41 -3.76 -10.25
CA ASN A 148 2.29 -3.32 -8.87
C ASN A 148 3.39 -3.93 -8.01
N GLY A 149 4.03 -3.10 -7.18
CA GLY A 149 5.02 -3.57 -6.20
C GLY A 149 4.39 -4.38 -5.08
N GLY A 150 5.21 -5.10 -4.32
CA GLY A 150 4.76 -5.77 -3.10
C GLY A 150 4.13 -4.81 -2.10
N LEU A 151 3.39 -5.33 -1.14
CA LEU A 151 2.72 -4.60 -0.07
C LEU A 151 3.06 -5.26 1.27
N ILE A 152 3.32 -4.44 2.29
CA ILE A 152 3.46 -4.89 3.68
C ILE A 152 2.77 -3.89 4.59
N ILE A 153 1.95 -4.40 5.50
CA ILE A 153 1.30 -3.62 6.56
C ILE A 153 1.78 -4.13 7.90
N ILE A 154 2.31 -3.24 8.75
CA ILE A 154 2.85 -3.57 10.07
C ILE A 154 2.21 -2.64 11.09
N ASN A 155 1.67 -3.22 12.17
CA ASN A 155 1.23 -2.47 13.35
C ASN A 155 2.11 -2.84 14.54
N LEU A 156 2.49 -1.85 15.34
CA LEU A 156 3.06 -2.12 16.66
C LEU A 156 1.95 -2.60 17.59
N THR A 157 2.26 -3.63 18.37
CA THR A 157 1.29 -4.27 19.28
C THR A 157 1.74 -4.21 20.74
N SER A 158 3.03 -4.14 21.00
CA SER A 158 3.54 -4.05 22.38
C SER A 158 4.93 -3.41 22.44
N ALA A 159 5.26 -2.87 23.61
CA ALA A 159 6.59 -2.40 23.97
C ALA A 159 7.05 -3.06 25.27
N ARG A 160 8.35 -3.27 25.39
CA ARG A 160 8.99 -3.76 26.64
C ARG A 160 9.76 -2.60 27.27
N ILE A 161 9.17 -1.97 28.28
CA ILE A 161 9.72 -0.79 28.96
C ILE A 161 10.08 -1.23 30.38
N ASN A 162 11.32 -1.02 30.82
CA ASN A 162 11.79 -1.40 32.14
C ASN A 162 11.46 -2.86 32.53
N GLY A 163 11.56 -3.78 31.56
CA GLY A 163 11.28 -5.20 31.78
C GLY A 163 9.80 -5.58 31.70
N LYS A 164 8.88 -4.65 31.90
CA LYS A 164 7.42 -4.88 31.76
C LYS A 164 6.94 -4.74 30.32
N ARG A 165 5.91 -5.51 29.95
CA ARG A 165 5.31 -5.47 28.63
C ARG A 165 4.01 -4.67 28.65
N TYR A 166 3.95 -3.65 27.82
CA TYR A 166 2.79 -2.78 27.65
C TYR A 166 2.15 -3.00 26.27
N LYS A 167 0.84 -3.09 26.21
CA LYS A 167 0.11 -3.13 24.94
C LYS A 167 0.07 -1.72 24.37
N LEU A 168 0.23 -1.61 23.06
CA LEU A 168 0.11 -0.34 22.33
C LEU A 168 -0.41 -0.62 20.94
N ASN A 169 -0.95 0.42 20.31
CA ASN A 169 -1.36 0.40 18.92
C ASN A 169 -0.71 1.58 18.19
N ALA A 170 0.14 1.29 17.19
CA ALA A 170 0.78 2.34 16.40
C ALA A 170 0.95 1.88 14.95
N ARG A 171 0.74 2.83 14.04
CA ARG A 171 0.85 2.62 12.59
C ARG A 171 2.12 3.24 12.02
N VAL A 172 2.64 2.66 10.94
CA VAL A 172 3.80 3.20 10.22
C VAL A 172 3.41 4.47 9.47
N THR A 173 4.18 5.52 9.64
CA THR A 173 4.05 6.76 8.85
C THR A 173 5.23 6.99 7.92
N ASN A 174 6.41 6.48 8.27
CA ASN A 174 7.59 6.53 7.42
C ASN A 174 8.35 5.20 7.51
N ALA A 175 8.91 4.75 6.40
CA ALA A 175 9.87 3.66 6.36
C ALA A 175 10.97 3.99 5.35
N ASN A 176 12.22 3.79 5.73
CA ASN A 176 13.39 4.06 4.90
C ASN A 176 13.34 5.48 4.27
N SER A 177 13.10 6.50 5.11
CA SER A 177 12.96 7.94 4.74
C SER A 177 11.81 8.28 3.78
N LYS A 178 10.93 7.32 3.46
CA LYS A 178 9.76 7.55 2.62
C LYS A 178 8.50 7.69 3.45
N LYS A 179 7.72 8.74 3.18
CA LYS A 179 6.37 8.89 3.72
C LYS A 179 5.47 7.73 3.28
N ILE A 180 4.72 7.19 4.22
CA ILE A 180 3.77 6.11 4.02
C ILE A 180 2.38 6.63 4.32
N PHE A 181 1.47 6.43 3.37
CA PHE A 181 0.06 6.74 3.53
C PHE A 181 -0.69 5.45 3.87
N PHE A 182 -1.68 5.55 4.76
CA PHE A 182 -2.56 4.43 5.14
C PHE A 182 -1.83 3.18 5.67
N ASN A 183 -0.67 3.35 6.33
CA ASN A 183 0.12 2.25 6.86
C ASN A 183 0.64 1.24 5.81
N ASN A 184 0.58 1.57 4.53
CA ASN A 184 0.89 0.68 3.41
C ASN A 184 2.31 0.90 2.91
N ILE A 185 3.24 0.03 3.29
CA ILE A 185 4.58 0.01 2.72
C ILE A 185 4.49 -0.66 1.36
N LYS A 186 4.68 0.13 0.28
CA LYS A 186 4.56 -0.36 -1.10
C LYS A 186 5.91 -0.38 -1.81
N GLY A 187 6.15 -1.45 -2.55
CA GLY A 187 7.24 -1.54 -3.52
C GLY A 187 7.02 -0.61 -4.72
N LYS A 188 8.07 -0.30 -5.43
CA LYS A 188 7.98 0.57 -6.62
C LYS A 188 7.18 -0.10 -7.72
N ARG A 189 6.32 0.66 -8.37
CA ARG A 189 5.64 0.23 -9.60
C ARG A 189 6.66 0.18 -10.74
N LYS A 190 6.66 -0.91 -11.51
CA LYS A 190 7.56 -1.08 -12.65
C LYS A 190 6.90 -0.88 -14.01
N TYR A 191 5.58 -0.68 -14.05
CA TYR A 191 4.84 -0.51 -15.30
C TYR A 191 5.48 0.54 -16.22
N LEU A 192 5.58 1.77 -15.75
CA LEU A 192 6.15 2.88 -16.55
C LEU A 192 7.62 2.65 -16.92
N ARG A 193 8.37 1.96 -16.06
CA ARG A 193 9.79 1.64 -16.30
C ARG A 193 9.97 0.50 -17.29
N SER A 194 8.98 -0.35 -17.48
CA SER A 194 9.00 -1.48 -18.43
C SER A 194 8.57 -1.08 -19.83
N LEU A 195 7.79 -0.01 -20.01
CA LEU A 195 7.37 0.49 -21.31
C LEU A 195 8.55 0.73 -22.28
N PRO A 196 9.63 1.46 -21.91
CA PRO A 196 10.75 1.65 -22.80
C PRO A 196 11.41 0.33 -23.23
N LYS A 197 11.43 -0.68 -22.36
CA LYS A 197 12.02 -1.98 -22.66
C LYS A 197 11.22 -2.75 -23.71
N THR A 198 9.88 -2.69 -23.65
CA THR A 198 9.01 -3.32 -24.66
C THR A 198 9.13 -2.62 -26.01
N ILE A 199 9.22 -1.28 -26.02
CA ILE A 199 9.42 -0.50 -27.23
C ILE A 199 10.80 -0.73 -27.86
N THR A 200 11.86 -0.82 -27.03
CA THR A 200 13.23 -1.12 -27.52
C THR A 200 13.33 -2.49 -28.17
N TRP A 201 12.55 -3.46 -27.73
CA TRP A 201 12.47 -4.77 -28.37
C TRP A 201 11.96 -4.66 -29.82
N GLY A 202 10.86 -3.96 -30.03
CA GLY A 202 10.31 -3.72 -31.38
C GLY A 202 11.27 -2.91 -32.27
N ARG A 203 11.96 -1.92 -31.71
CA ARG A 203 13.00 -1.16 -32.44
C ARG A 203 14.17 -2.06 -32.85
N SER A 204 14.59 -2.97 -31.97
CA SER A 204 15.64 -3.94 -32.29
C SER A 204 15.22 -4.89 -33.40
N TYR A 205 13.97 -5.35 -33.38
CA TYR A 205 13.39 -6.18 -34.44
C TYR A 205 13.38 -5.42 -35.78
N LYS A 206 12.86 -4.19 -35.81
CA LYS A 206 12.88 -3.32 -37.00
C LYS A 206 14.29 -3.18 -37.57
N ASN A 207 15.27 -2.89 -36.72
CA ASN A 207 16.67 -2.71 -37.16
C ASN A 207 17.25 -4.00 -37.73
N LYS A 208 16.89 -5.19 -37.18
CA LYS A 208 17.31 -6.47 -37.72
C LYS A 208 16.72 -6.69 -39.13
N MET A 209 15.42 -6.38 -39.33
CA MET A 209 14.78 -6.51 -40.62
C MET A 209 15.37 -5.52 -41.67
N TYR A 210 15.68 -4.28 -41.29
CA TYR A 210 16.33 -3.33 -42.17
C TYR A 210 17.72 -3.77 -42.57
N ARG A 211 18.51 -4.36 -41.66
CA ARG A 211 19.79 -4.98 -41.99
C ARG A 211 19.64 -6.17 -42.93
N ALA A 212 18.62 -6.97 -42.77
CA ALA A 212 18.30 -8.06 -43.69
C ALA A 212 17.95 -7.50 -45.07
N THR A 213 17.10 -6.47 -45.17
CA THR A 213 16.76 -5.77 -46.41
C THR A 213 18.03 -5.27 -47.09
N ALA A 214 18.93 -4.62 -46.37
CA ALA A 214 20.20 -4.11 -46.92
C ALA A 214 21.17 -5.20 -47.40
N ARG A 215 21.07 -6.41 -46.83
CA ARG A 215 21.84 -7.57 -47.36
C ARG A 215 21.22 -8.11 -48.63
N LEU A 216 19.88 -8.31 -48.63
CA LEU A 216 19.12 -8.80 -49.79
C LEU A 216 19.23 -7.88 -51.00
N SER A 217 19.39 -6.57 -50.78
CA SER A 217 19.52 -5.59 -51.87
C SER A 217 20.87 -5.67 -52.61
N LYS A 218 21.86 -6.36 -52.07
CA LYS A 218 23.18 -6.53 -52.71
C LYS A 218 23.21 -7.61 -53.80
N GLU A 219 22.28 -8.53 -53.77
CA GLU A 219 22.17 -9.62 -54.71
C GLU A 219 20.93 -9.45 -55.60
N THR A 220 21.14 -9.49 -56.91
CA THR A 220 20.07 -9.26 -57.88
C THR A 220 18.93 -10.27 -57.78
N ALA A 221 19.25 -11.52 -57.46
CA ALA A 221 18.26 -12.59 -57.33
C ALA A 221 17.35 -12.42 -56.13
N THR A 222 17.79 -11.77 -55.06
CA THR A 222 17.04 -11.57 -53.82
C THR A 222 16.39 -10.19 -53.71
N LEU A 223 16.57 -9.32 -54.69
CA LEU A 223 16.03 -7.95 -54.71
C LEU A 223 14.52 -7.92 -54.59
N ILE A 224 13.79 -8.93 -55.13
CA ILE A 224 12.36 -9.05 -55.06
C ILE A 224 11.82 -9.25 -53.64
N LEU A 225 12.66 -9.71 -52.71
CA LEU A 225 12.33 -9.95 -51.28
C LEU A 225 12.54 -8.69 -50.41
N CYS A 226 13.26 -7.68 -50.90
CA CYS A 226 13.52 -6.46 -50.15
C CYS A 226 12.27 -5.74 -49.65
N PRO A 227 11.21 -5.51 -50.47
CA PRO A 227 10.02 -4.82 -50.02
C PRO A 227 9.28 -5.57 -48.92
N PHE A 228 9.32 -6.90 -48.93
CA PHE A 228 8.70 -7.72 -47.89
C PHE A 228 9.43 -7.59 -46.56
N SER A 229 10.74 -7.71 -46.54
CA SER A 229 11.52 -7.57 -45.28
C SER A 229 11.41 -6.17 -44.67
N PHE A 230 11.35 -5.12 -45.49
CA PHE A 230 11.12 -3.76 -45.05
C PHE A 230 9.71 -3.59 -44.46
N LEU A 231 8.68 -4.14 -45.16
CA LEU A 231 7.30 -4.10 -44.71
C LEU A 231 7.12 -4.83 -43.37
N PHE A 232 7.65 -6.06 -43.25
CA PHE A 232 7.60 -6.81 -41.99
C PHE A 232 8.30 -6.10 -40.86
N GLY A 233 9.40 -5.42 -41.11
CA GLY A 233 10.12 -4.62 -40.10
C GLY A 233 9.29 -3.44 -39.60
N THR A 234 8.62 -2.71 -40.50
CA THR A 234 7.81 -1.54 -40.14
C THR A 234 6.49 -1.93 -39.47
N VAL A 235 5.77 -2.88 -40.05
CA VAL A 235 4.50 -3.37 -39.48
C VAL A 235 4.75 -4.03 -38.13
N GLY A 236 5.77 -4.87 -38.00
CA GLY A 236 6.14 -5.48 -36.71
C GLY A 236 6.50 -4.45 -35.64
N TYR A 237 7.16 -3.37 -36.02
CA TYR A 237 7.45 -2.27 -35.07
C TYR A 237 6.18 -1.52 -34.66
N ALA A 238 5.31 -1.20 -35.61
CA ALA A 238 4.04 -0.53 -35.33
C ALA A 238 3.14 -1.39 -34.42
N ALA A 239 3.02 -2.67 -34.73
CA ALA A 239 2.29 -3.61 -33.88
C ALA A 239 2.89 -3.70 -32.47
N ASN A 240 4.23 -3.74 -32.35
CA ASN A 240 4.86 -3.72 -31.04
C ASN A 240 4.58 -2.42 -30.27
N LEU A 241 4.57 -1.27 -30.96
CA LEU A 241 4.27 0.02 -30.32
C LEU A 241 2.85 0.03 -29.74
N LEU A 242 1.86 -0.46 -30.48
CA LEU A 242 0.47 -0.56 -30.05
C LEU A 242 0.29 -1.57 -28.91
N LEU A 243 1.01 -2.68 -28.94
CA LEU A 243 0.92 -3.74 -27.94
C LEU A 243 1.83 -3.49 -26.71
N SER A 244 2.80 -2.59 -26.79
CA SER A 244 3.76 -2.35 -25.72
C SER A 244 3.14 -1.98 -24.37
N PRO A 245 2.02 -1.23 -24.27
CA PRO A 245 1.34 -1.00 -22.99
C PRO A 245 0.81 -2.29 -22.37
N VAL A 246 0.22 -3.17 -23.20
CA VAL A 246 -0.28 -4.47 -22.74
C VAL A 246 0.85 -5.40 -22.33
N LEU A 247 1.92 -5.46 -23.13
CA LEU A 247 3.10 -6.24 -22.80
C LEU A 247 3.81 -5.75 -21.53
N ALA A 248 3.76 -4.44 -21.27
CA ALA A 248 4.32 -3.86 -20.06
C ALA A 248 3.58 -4.32 -18.78
N LEU A 249 2.31 -4.69 -18.86
CA LEU A 249 1.53 -5.27 -17.75
C LEU A 249 2.06 -6.62 -17.29
N LYS A 250 2.73 -7.39 -18.18
CA LYS A 250 3.32 -8.69 -17.86
C LYS A 250 4.46 -8.59 -16.84
N TYR A 251 5.09 -7.43 -16.71
CA TYR A 251 6.19 -7.24 -15.77
C TYR A 251 5.67 -7.12 -14.34
N LYS A 252 6.27 -7.89 -13.44
CA LYS A 252 6.01 -7.81 -12.00
C LYS A 252 6.63 -6.54 -11.42
N GLY A 253 5.97 -5.94 -10.45
CA GLY A 253 6.51 -4.83 -9.69
C GLY A 253 7.78 -5.17 -8.89
N GLU A 254 8.29 -4.23 -8.13
CA GLU A 254 9.47 -4.42 -7.30
C GLU A 254 9.10 -5.09 -5.98
N ARG A 255 9.92 -6.05 -5.55
CA ARG A 255 9.81 -6.66 -4.22
C ARG A 255 10.17 -5.66 -3.15
N ILE A 256 9.58 -5.81 -1.98
CA ILE A 256 9.96 -5.07 -0.78
C ILE A 256 10.97 -5.92 -0.01
N THR A 257 12.10 -5.32 0.27
CA THR A 257 13.08 -5.88 1.21
C THR A 257 13.56 -4.74 2.09
N LEU A 258 13.13 -4.76 3.33
CA LEU A 258 13.54 -3.83 4.37
C LEU A 258 14.60 -4.54 5.20
N LYS A 259 15.85 -4.14 5.01
CA LYS A 259 17.00 -4.76 5.70
C LYS A 259 16.97 -4.44 7.18
N THR A 260 17.61 -5.28 7.98
CA THR A 260 17.91 -4.98 9.39
C THR A 260 18.54 -3.60 9.49
N GLY A 261 18.16 -2.81 10.50
CA GLY A 261 18.62 -1.43 10.67
C GLY A 261 17.85 -0.40 9.87
N THR A 262 16.81 -0.77 9.10
CA THR A 262 15.96 0.20 8.42
C THR A 262 15.22 1.07 9.43
N ASP A 263 15.21 2.38 9.17
CA ASP A 263 14.52 3.38 9.99
C ASP A 263 13.02 3.40 9.70
N PHE A 264 12.25 3.39 10.78
CA PHE A 264 10.79 3.52 10.75
C PHE A 264 10.34 4.66 11.66
N THR A 265 9.29 5.34 11.26
CA THR A 265 8.53 6.23 12.15
C THR A 265 7.13 5.66 12.31
N PHE A 266 6.79 5.34 13.55
CA PHE A 266 5.45 4.94 13.92
C PHE A 266 4.74 6.10 14.61
N LYS A 267 3.43 6.19 14.43
CA LYS A 267 2.55 7.13 15.11
C LYS A 267 1.59 6.34 15.99
N LEU A 268 1.55 6.64 17.28
CA LEU A 268 0.60 6.05 18.22
C LEU A 268 -0.83 6.36 17.76
N SER A 269 -1.66 5.34 17.73
CA SER A 269 -3.10 5.45 17.40
C SER A 269 -3.93 5.66 18.65
N GLU A 270 -3.47 5.16 19.79
CA GLU A 270 -4.12 5.19 21.10
C GLU A 270 -3.14 5.64 22.16
N ASP A 271 -3.65 6.11 23.30
CA ASP A 271 -2.82 6.48 24.44
C ASP A 271 -2.15 5.25 25.05
N LEU A 272 -0.86 5.35 25.31
CA LEU A 272 -0.09 4.30 26.00
C LEU A 272 0.00 4.65 27.50
N VAL A 273 -0.64 3.85 28.32
CA VAL A 273 -0.57 3.96 29.79
C VAL A 273 0.56 3.07 30.30
N ILE A 274 1.51 3.67 31.03
CA ILE A 274 2.66 3.01 31.65
C ILE A 274 2.46 3.06 33.17
N GLU A 275 2.43 1.89 33.80
CA GLU A 275 2.27 1.70 35.25
C GLU A 275 3.53 1.20 35.90
#